data_d34841e717ccf8eafe550d8d6e169482
#
_entry.id   d34841e717ccf8eafe550d8d6e169482
#
_cell.length_a   1.000
_cell.length_b   1.000
_cell.length_c   1.000
_cell.angle_alpha   90.00
_cell.angle_beta   90.00
_cell.angle_gamma   90.00
#
_symmetry.space_group_name_H-M   'P 1'
#
loop_
_entity.id
_entity.type
_entity.pdbx_description
1 polymer ?
#
loop_
_entity_poly.entity_id
_entity_poly.type
_entity_poly.pdbx_seq_one_letter_code
_entity_poly.pdbx_strand_id
1 'polypeptide(L)'
;SKNKYISEVLEEGKTVDMAIVGVSSPYNHSTMEEIGYINSEDIEELRYKDVVGDINSRFFTADGKEAKTEINTHVIGLSLEELKNIPTVVALANGLQKKEALVAALNAGLIDVIV
;
A
#
# COMPACT_ATOMS: atom_id res chain seq x y z
N SER A 1 -9.66 12.23 8.59
CA SER A 1 -10.87 12.52 7.83
C SER A 1 -11.74 13.54 8.55
N LYS A 2 -12.38 14.43 7.80
CA LYS A 2 -13.33 15.41 8.33
C LYS A 2 -14.70 14.80 8.57
N ASN A 3 -14.98 13.64 8.01
CA ASN A 3 -16.25 12.95 8.18
C ASN A 3 -16.18 12.07 9.43
N LYS A 4 -17.07 12.32 10.38
CA LYS A 4 -17.12 11.57 11.63
C LYS A 4 -17.30 10.07 11.41
N TYR A 5 -18.16 9.68 10.46
CA TYR A 5 -18.40 8.27 10.15
C TYR A 5 -17.13 7.59 9.63
N ILE A 6 -16.41 8.24 8.72
CA ILE A 6 -15.13 7.70 8.20
C ILE A 6 -14.12 7.58 9.33
N SER A 7 -14.02 8.58 10.19
CA SER A 7 -13.10 8.54 11.34
C SER A 7 -13.40 7.38 12.27
N GLU A 8 -14.68 7.12 12.55
CA GLU A 8 -15.09 5.99 13.41
C GLU A 8 -14.74 4.66 12.77
N VAL A 9 -14.98 4.50 11.45
CA VAL A 9 -14.62 3.27 10.74
C VAL A 9 -13.11 3.03 10.75
N LEU A 10 -12.31 4.07 10.56
CA LEU A 10 -10.86 3.96 10.62
C LEU A 10 -10.37 3.58 12.02
N GLU A 11 -10.97 4.13 13.07
CA GLU A 11 -10.61 3.75 14.43
C GLU A 11 -10.92 2.29 14.72
N GLU A 12 -12.07 1.79 14.27
CA GLU A 12 -12.41 0.37 14.38
C GLU A 12 -11.42 -0.50 13.61
N GLY A 13 -10.98 -0.05 12.43
CA GLY A 13 -10.00 -0.77 11.62
C GLY A 13 -8.69 -1.03 12.35
N LYS A 14 -8.31 -0.16 13.27
CA LYS A 14 -7.07 -0.31 14.05
C LYS A 14 -7.12 -1.44 15.07
N THR A 15 -8.29 -1.91 15.42
CA THR A 15 -8.50 -2.90 16.48
C THR A 15 -8.90 -4.29 15.97
N VAL A 16 -8.93 -4.49 14.64
CA VAL A 16 -9.26 -5.80 14.07
C VAL A 16 -8.10 -6.78 14.22
N ASP A 17 -8.41 -8.07 14.23
CA ASP A 17 -7.41 -9.14 14.34
C ASP A 17 -6.83 -9.55 12.99
N MET A 18 -7.55 -9.30 11.91
CA MET A 18 -7.12 -9.65 10.55
C MET A 18 -7.52 -8.56 9.57
N ALA A 19 -6.61 -8.26 8.67
CA ALA A 19 -6.88 -7.36 7.55
C ALA A 19 -6.60 -8.07 6.23
N ILE A 20 -7.41 -7.79 5.22
CA ILE A 20 -7.19 -8.24 3.85
C ILE A 20 -6.83 -7.01 3.04
N VAL A 21 -5.69 -7.04 2.39
CA VAL A 21 -5.16 -5.89 1.64
C VAL A 21 -4.82 -6.28 0.21
N GLY A 22 -4.85 -5.29 -0.69
CA GLY A 22 -4.34 -5.45 -2.03
C GLY A 22 -2.90 -4.94 -2.10
N VAL A 23 -2.03 -5.73 -2.72
CA VAL A 23 -0.65 -5.33 -2.99
C VAL A 23 -0.45 -5.24 -4.49
N SER A 24 0.12 -4.15 -4.95
CA SER A 24 0.40 -3.99 -6.38
C SER A 24 1.67 -3.17 -6.61
N SER A 25 2.02 -3.03 -7.88
CA SER A 25 3.18 -2.25 -8.31
C SER A 25 2.70 -1.11 -9.18
N PRO A 26 3.27 0.11 -9.06
CA PRO A 26 2.93 1.21 -9.96
C PRO A 26 3.57 1.07 -11.33
N TYR A 27 4.44 0.08 -11.52
CA TYR A 27 5.19 -0.12 -12.74
C TYR A 27 4.49 -1.14 -13.65
N ASN A 28 4.86 -1.19 -14.93
CA ASN A 28 4.33 -2.16 -15.91
C ASN A 28 2.81 -2.10 -16.09
N HIS A 29 2.31 -0.95 -16.53
CA HIS A 29 0.89 -0.74 -16.86
C HIS A 29 -0.05 -0.98 -15.66
N SER A 30 0.24 -0.30 -14.56
CA SER A 30 -0.60 -0.40 -13.38
C SER A 30 -2.01 0.14 -13.63
N THR A 31 -2.98 -0.35 -12.86
CA THR A 31 -4.34 0.17 -12.92
C THR A 31 -4.40 1.66 -12.63
N MET A 32 -3.59 2.14 -11.69
CA MET A 32 -3.53 3.57 -11.35
C MET A 32 -3.12 4.42 -12.55
N GLU A 33 -2.17 3.95 -13.34
CA GLU A 33 -1.75 4.64 -14.56
C GLU A 33 -2.86 4.62 -15.61
N GLU A 34 -3.51 3.47 -15.80
CA GLU A 34 -4.57 3.31 -16.79
C GLU A 34 -5.76 4.23 -16.53
N ILE A 35 -6.15 4.40 -15.27
CA ILE A 35 -7.26 5.28 -14.92
C ILE A 35 -6.87 6.75 -14.76
N GLY A 36 -5.57 7.07 -14.95
CA GLY A 36 -5.08 8.44 -14.87
C GLY A 36 -4.84 8.97 -13.46
N TYR A 37 -4.82 8.10 -12.45
CA TYR A 37 -4.52 8.51 -11.06
C TYR A 37 -3.07 8.94 -10.90
N ILE A 38 -2.15 8.26 -11.59
CA ILE A 38 -0.75 8.64 -11.70
C ILE A 38 -0.35 8.72 -13.17
N ASN A 39 0.58 9.58 -13.49
CA ASN A 39 1.10 9.76 -14.84
C ASN A 39 2.56 9.29 -14.93
N SER A 40 3.18 9.41 -16.11
CA SER A 40 4.55 8.96 -16.30
C SER A 40 5.56 9.72 -15.45
N GLU A 41 5.32 10.99 -15.17
CA GLU A 41 6.18 11.79 -14.30
C GLU A 41 6.10 11.31 -12.86
N ASP A 42 4.90 10.98 -12.40
CA ASP A 42 4.68 10.40 -11.07
C ASP A 42 5.44 9.07 -10.94
N ILE A 43 5.37 8.23 -11.97
CA ILE A 43 6.06 6.94 -11.98
C ILE A 43 7.57 7.12 -11.89
N GLU A 44 8.13 8.09 -12.62
CA GLU A 44 9.56 8.40 -12.55
C GLU A 44 9.95 8.87 -11.13
N GLU A 45 9.13 9.70 -10.50
CA GLU A 45 9.36 10.13 -9.13
C GLU A 45 9.34 8.95 -8.16
N LEU A 46 8.39 8.02 -8.32
CA LEU A 46 8.31 6.83 -7.49
C LEU A 46 9.57 5.97 -7.63
N ARG A 47 10.08 5.81 -8.86
CA ARG A 47 11.35 5.10 -9.09
C ARG A 47 12.53 5.80 -8.40
N TYR A 48 12.59 7.10 -8.51
CA TYR A 48 13.65 7.91 -7.89
C TYR A 48 13.64 7.76 -6.36
N LYS A 49 12.47 7.59 -5.78
CA LYS A 49 12.30 7.42 -4.33
C LYS A 49 12.33 5.96 -3.88
N ASP A 50 12.77 5.05 -4.76
CA ASP A 50 12.93 3.63 -4.46
C ASP A 50 11.64 2.94 -3.99
N VAL A 51 10.50 3.39 -4.50
CA VAL A 51 9.22 2.75 -4.25
C VAL A 51 9.20 1.37 -4.91
N VAL A 52 8.83 0.34 -4.16
CA VAL A 52 8.76 -1.05 -4.64
C VAL A 52 7.34 -1.50 -4.90
N GLY A 53 6.34 -0.84 -4.34
CA GLY A 53 4.96 -1.21 -4.53
C GLY A 53 4.01 -0.34 -3.73
N ASP A 54 2.73 -0.75 -3.71
CA ASP A 54 1.72 -0.12 -2.87
C ASP A 54 0.87 -1.16 -2.16
N ILE A 55 0.38 -0.78 -0.99
CA ILE A 55 -0.62 -1.52 -0.25
C ILE A 55 -1.84 -0.63 -0.14
N ASN A 56 -2.94 -1.05 -0.76
CA ASN A 56 -4.19 -0.26 -0.80
C ASN A 56 -3.94 1.18 -1.24
N SER A 57 -3.15 1.38 -2.28
CA SER A 57 -2.77 2.67 -2.87
C SER A 57 -1.75 3.48 -2.06
N ARG A 58 -1.24 2.95 -0.97
CA ARG A 58 -0.20 3.62 -0.18
C ARG A 58 1.16 3.06 -0.57
N PHE A 59 2.00 3.90 -1.15
CA PHE A 59 3.32 3.48 -1.69
C PHE A 59 4.34 3.28 -0.57
N PHE A 60 5.16 2.25 -0.72
CA PHE A 60 6.17 1.91 0.26
C PHE A 60 7.51 1.56 -0.38
N THR A 61 8.57 1.66 0.41
CA THR A 61 9.93 1.30 0.02
C THR A 61 10.28 -0.08 0.59
N ALA A 62 11.42 -0.64 0.14
CA ALA A 62 11.82 -2.00 0.51
C ALA A 62 12.00 -2.20 2.02
N ASP A 63 12.28 -1.14 2.77
CA ASP A 63 12.41 -1.20 4.22
C ASP A 63 11.05 -1.15 4.96
N GLY A 64 9.94 -1.16 4.21
CA GLY A 64 8.61 -1.20 4.78
C GLY A 64 8.07 0.13 5.27
N LYS A 65 8.72 1.22 4.91
CA LYS A 65 8.27 2.57 5.27
C LYS A 65 7.43 3.17 4.17
N GLU A 66 6.51 4.05 4.56
CA GLU A 66 5.78 4.83 3.57
C GLU A 66 6.75 5.71 2.79
N ALA A 67 6.59 5.72 1.48
CA ALA A 67 7.36 6.59 0.63
C ALA A 67 6.95 8.05 0.87
N LYS A 68 7.91 8.95 0.84
CA LYS A 68 7.66 10.39 1.03
C LYS A 68 7.20 10.99 -0.28
N THR A 69 5.96 10.71 -0.67
CA THR A 69 5.34 11.24 -1.88
C THR A 69 4.07 12.00 -1.52
N GLU A 70 3.74 12.98 -2.35
CA GLU A 70 2.51 13.72 -2.20
C GLU A 70 1.29 12.80 -2.38
N ILE A 71 1.41 11.78 -3.22
CA ILE A 71 0.33 10.82 -3.46
C ILE A 71 -0.12 10.16 -2.16
N ASN A 72 0.83 9.75 -1.31
CA ASN A 72 0.49 9.12 -0.04
C ASN A 72 -0.27 10.04 0.91
N THR A 73 -0.11 11.35 0.80
CA THR A 73 -0.81 12.31 1.66
C THR A 73 -2.29 12.39 1.36
N HIS A 74 -2.73 11.91 0.21
CA HIS A 74 -4.14 11.94 -0.21
C HIS A 74 -4.88 10.63 0.03
N VAL A 75 -4.21 9.61 0.56
CA VAL A 75 -4.83 8.31 0.81
C VAL A 75 -5.61 8.34 2.12
N ILE A 76 -6.85 7.88 2.07
CA ILE A 76 -7.69 7.68 3.25
C ILE A 76 -7.66 6.20 3.59
N GLY A 77 -7.20 5.85 4.78
CA GLY A 77 -7.08 4.47 5.21
C GLY A 77 -6.06 4.34 6.33
N LEU A 78 -5.78 3.11 6.74
CA LEU A 78 -4.76 2.85 7.74
C LEU A 78 -3.37 3.18 7.17
N SER A 79 -2.51 3.75 8.01
CA SER A 79 -1.11 3.93 7.67
C SER A 79 -0.40 2.57 7.68
N LEU A 80 0.79 2.50 7.11
CA LEU A 80 1.58 1.26 7.15
C LEU A 80 1.99 0.92 8.59
N GLU A 81 2.25 1.90 9.43
CA GLU A 81 2.54 1.67 10.85
C GLU A 81 1.33 1.07 11.57
N GLU A 82 0.14 1.57 11.30
CA GLU A 82 -1.08 1.03 11.87
C GLU A 82 -1.35 -0.39 11.37
N LEU A 83 -1.06 -0.65 10.10
CA LEU A 83 -1.20 -1.98 9.51
C LEU A 83 -0.29 -2.99 10.18
N LYS A 84 0.94 -2.61 10.52
CA LYS A 84 1.90 -3.48 11.21
C LYS A 84 1.41 -3.93 12.59
N ASN A 85 0.51 -3.19 13.21
CA ASN A 85 -0.04 -3.53 14.51
C ASN A 85 -1.22 -4.52 14.42
N ILE A 86 -1.70 -4.84 13.23
CA ILE A 86 -2.74 -5.85 13.05
C ILE A 86 -2.09 -7.24 13.09
N PRO A 87 -2.61 -8.17 13.92
CA PRO A 87 -1.98 -9.48 14.11
C PRO A 87 -1.79 -10.29 12.84
N THR A 88 -2.76 -10.27 11.92
CA THR A 88 -2.66 -11.02 10.66
C THR A 88 -3.08 -10.14 9.49
N VAL A 89 -2.18 -9.97 8.53
CA VAL A 89 -2.44 -9.22 7.30
C VAL A 89 -2.31 -10.17 6.13
N VAL A 90 -3.41 -10.35 5.39
CA VAL A 90 -3.49 -11.23 4.22
C VAL A 90 -3.46 -10.37 2.97
N ALA A 91 -2.50 -10.62 2.10
CA ALA A 91 -2.39 -9.92 0.83
C ALA A 91 -3.06 -10.70 -0.30
N LEU A 92 -3.92 -10.03 -1.04
CA LEU A 92 -4.45 -10.53 -2.30
C LEU A 92 -3.60 -9.98 -3.42
N ALA A 93 -3.05 -10.86 -4.25
CA ALA A 93 -2.18 -10.45 -5.34
C ALA A 93 -2.35 -11.35 -6.55
N ASN A 94 -2.18 -10.77 -7.71
CA ASN A 94 -2.26 -11.47 -9.00
C ASN A 94 -1.07 -11.06 -9.86
N GLY A 95 -0.47 -12.08 -10.50
CA GLY A 95 0.53 -11.84 -11.52
C GLY A 95 1.96 -11.77 -11.00
N LEU A 96 2.89 -12.20 -11.86
CA LEU A 96 4.32 -12.24 -11.53
C LEU A 96 4.94 -10.85 -11.42
N GLN A 97 4.37 -9.85 -12.08
CA GLN A 97 4.86 -8.49 -12.03
C GLN A 97 4.76 -7.85 -10.64
N LYS A 98 4.03 -8.49 -9.72
CA LYS A 98 3.88 -8.02 -8.34
C LYS A 98 4.83 -8.69 -7.37
N LYS A 99 5.65 -9.62 -7.85
CA LYS A 99 6.53 -10.44 -7.00
C LYS A 99 7.46 -9.59 -6.14
N GLU A 100 8.11 -8.60 -6.74
CA GLU A 100 9.05 -7.73 -6.01
C GLU A 100 8.35 -6.98 -4.87
N ALA A 101 7.17 -6.43 -5.14
CA ALA A 101 6.38 -5.74 -4.12
C ALA A 101 5.95 -6.69 -2.99
N LEU A 102 5.54 -7.90 -3.33
CA LEU A 102 5.12 -8.90 -2.35
C LEU A 102 6.27 -9.35 -1.46
N VAL A 103 7.44 -9.63 -2.04
CA VAL A 103 8.62 -10.04 -1.28
C VAL A 103 9.04 -8.91 -0.34
N ALA A 104 9.05 -7.68 -0.82
CA ALA A 104 9.39 -6.53 0.01
C ALA A 104 8.40 -6.37 1.17
N ALA A 105 7.10 -6.51 0.91
CA ALA A 105 6.08 -6.39 1.94
C ALA A 105 6.20 -7.49 3.01
N LEU A 106 6.49 -8.73 2.61
CA LEU A 106 6.72 -9.83 3.54
C LEU A 106 7.95 -9.56 4.41
N ASN A 107 9.07 -9.21 3.78
CA ASN A 107 10.32 -8.97 4.50
C ASN A 107 10.23 -7.79 5.46
N ALA A 108 9.41 -6.81 5.15
CA ALA A 108 9.20 -5.63 5.98
C ALA A 108 8.17 -5.85 7.10
N GLY A 109 7.51 -6.99 7.14
CA GLY A 109 6.48 -7.27 8.14
C GLY A 109 5.17 -6.55 7.90
N LEU A 110 4.91 -6.12 6.66
CA LEU A 110 3.66 -5.47 6.30
C LEU A 110 2.53 -6.46 6.02
N ILE A 111 2.88 -7.64 5.54
CA ILE A 111 1.92 -8.72 5.27
C ILE A 111 2.45 -10.02 5.84
N ASP A 112 1.55 -10.94 6.17
CA ASP A 112 1.87 -12.23 6.78
C ASP A 112 1.58 -13.40 5.84
N VAL A 113 0.54 -13.27 5.03
CA VAL A 113 0.03 -14.35 4.15
C VAL A 113 -0.26 -13.79 2.78
N ILE A 114 0.04 -14.56 1.74
CA ILE A 114 -0.29 -14.22 0.35
C ILE A 114 -1.30 -15.24 -0.19
N VAL A 115 -2.34 -14.73 -0.80
CA VAL A 115 -3.36 -15.55 -1.44
C VAL A 115 -3.43 -15.26 -2.93
#